data_3c23d95306e89471ddaf04f4567f8810
#
_entry.id   3c23d95306e89471ddaf04f4567f8810
#
_cell.length_a   1.000
_cell.length_b   1.000
_cell.length_c   1.000
_cell.angle_alpha   90.00
_cell.angle_beta   90.00
_cell.angle_gamma   90.00
#
_symmetry.space_group_name_H-M   'P 1'
#
loop_
_entity.id
_entity.type
_entity.pdbx_description
1 polymer ?
#
loop_
_entity_poly.entity_id
_entity_poly.type
_entity_poly.pdbx_seq_one_letter_code
_entity_poly.pdbx_strand_id
1 'polypeptide(L)'
;MFFVITIVLCFLSVAFYTLLERKVLSYTGNRVGPNKVRLRGVLQPIGDAVKLLFKSIFLPSSSNSVLFFVSPVASLTFSISLFILFFSSKFWRVPLSVLFFLSLIAISVFPPAFAGWASGSFYSKLGGSRNLVQTVRYEITLFIILLFPLWVFNYLTIHSKATVASFMLIVVISFFIVLLAETNRAPFDLAEGERELVSGFNTEFGGRGFVLFFLAEYAQIISMCLVGSSLFFCGYPVFFSFFTGLILVLLTRSAWPRLRYDALIIIIWTALLPTLNALIIFFVFL
;
A
#
# COMPACT_ATOMS: atom_id res chain seq x y z
N MET A 1 18.46 -19.05 2.78
CA MET A 1 19.23 -17.80 2.94
C MET A 1 18.57 -16.61 2.24
N PHE A 2 18.27 -16.70 0.96
CA PHE A 2 17.63 -15.62 0.18
C PHE A 2 16.34 -15.06 0.82
N PHE A 3 15.37 -15.90 1.20
CA PHE A 3 14.12 -15.45 1.82
C PHE A 3 14.33 -14.70 3.15
N VAL A 4 15.27 -15.12 3.97
CA VAL A 4 15.57 -14.43 5.23
C VAL A 4 16.14 -13.04 4.96
N ILE A 5 17.03 -12.92 3.99
CA ILE A 5 17.61 -11.63 3.59
C ILE A 5 16.52 -10.69 3.05
N THR A 6 15.61 -11.18 2.21
CA THR A 6 14.52 -10.35 1.66
C THR A 6 13.56 -9.87 2.76
N ILE A 7 13.24 -10.70 3.75
CA ILE A 7 12.41 -10.30 4.90
C ILE A 7 13.11 -9.22 5.74
N VAL A 8 14.40 -9.39 6.01
CA VAL A 8 15.18 -8.38 6.77
C VAL A 8 15.22 -7.06 6.00
N LEU A 9 15.44 -7.10 4.69
CA LEU A 9 15.43 -5.92 3.83
C LEU A 9 14.04 -5.24 3.82
N CYS A 10 12.96 -6.01 3.81
CA CYS A 10 11.60 -5.48 3.91
C CYS A 10 11.41 -4.69 5.21
N PHE A 11 11.73 -5.26 6.37
CA PHE A 11 11.58 -4.56 7.64
C PHE A 11 12.47 -3.32 7.75
N LEU A 12 13.68 -3.40 7.22
CA LEU A 12 14.61 -2.28 7.21
C LEU A 12 14.11 -1.15 6.31
N SER A 13 13.60 -1.48 5.12
CA SER A 13 13.01 -0.49 4.20
C SER A 13 11.78 0.20 4.80
N VAL A 14 10.90 -0.56 5.48
CA VAL A 14 9.74 0.00 6.19
C VAL A 14 10.19 0.95 7.30
N ALA A 15 11.18 0.57 8.10
CA ALA A 15 11.70 1.41 9.19
C ALA A 15 12.23 2.75 8.68
N PHE A 16 13.02 2.76 7.60
CA PHE A 16 13.53 3.99 7.02
C PHE A 16 12.47 4.81 6.29
N TYR A 17 11.48 4.17 5.68
CA TYR A 17 10.38 4.88 5.02
C TYR A 17 9.51 5.63 6.04
N THR A 18 9.22 5.05 7.21
CA THR A 18 8.50 5.75 8.29
C THR A 18 9.27 6.97 8.81
N LEU A 19 10.60 6.90 8.86
CA LEU A 19 11.44 8.03 9.22
C LEU A 19 11.41 9.13 8.15
N LEU A 20 11.49 8.75 6.87
CA LEU A 20 11.35 9.68 5.75
C LEU A 20 10.01 10.41 5.79
N GLU A 21 8.92 9.68 6.02
CA GLU A 21 7.59 10.26 6.13
C GLU A 21 7.53 11.35 7.21
N ARG A 22 8.00 11.05 8.42
CA ARG A 22 8.03 12.01 9.52
C ARG A 22 8.89 13.25 9.21
N LYS A 23 9.99 13.08 8.48
CA LYS A 23 10.84 14.20 8.04
C LYS A 23 10.18 15.03 6.95
N VAL A 24 9.63 14.42 5.91
CA VAL A 24 8.95 15.15 4.83
C VAL A 24 7.76 15.94 5.39
N LEU A 25 6.89 15.30 6.18
CA LEU A 25 5.74 15.98 6.80
C LEU A 25 6.15 17.11 7.76
N SER A 26 7.29 16.98 8.43
CA SER A 26 7.78 18.07 9.28
C SER A 26 8.30 19.25 8.49
N TYR A 27 9.02 19.01 7.38
CA TYR A 27 9.51 20.08 6.51
C TYR A 27 8.37 20.82 5.80
N THR A 28 7.34 20.11 5.33
CA THR A 28 6.15 20.75 4.76
C THR A 28 5.37 21.57 5.80
N GLY A 29 5.43 21.18 7.07
CA GLY A 29 4.87 21.93 8.20
C GLY A 29 5.82 23.00 8.80
N ASN A 30 6.89 23.38 8.10
CA ASN A 30 7.90 24.36 8.54
C ASN A 30 8.49 24.06 9.94
N ARG A 31 8.68 22.78 10.26
CA ARG A 31 9.28 22.34 11.54
C ARG A 31 10.34 21.27 11.31
N VAL A 32 11.24 21.14 12.28
CA VAL A 32 12.29 20.10 12.24
C VAL A 32 11.71 18.78 12.72
N GLY A 33 11.88 17.72 11.92
CA GLY A 33 11.47 16.36 12.27
C GLY A 33 12.34 15.73 13.38
N PRO A 34 12.25 14.40 13.60
CA PRO A 34 13.04 13.70 14.62
C PRO A 34 14.53 13.94 14.42
N ASN A 35 15.18 14.66 15.37
CA ASN A 35 16.59 15.06 15.27
C ASN A 35 17.41 14.69 16.51
N LYS A 36 16.76 14.37 17.68
CA LYS A 36 17.44 14.22 18.95
C LYS A 36 18.06 12.83 19.21
N VAL A 37 17.50 11.75 18.60
CA VAL A 37 17.94 10.39 18.87
C VAL A 37 19.09 10.02 17.94
N ARG A 38 20.33 9.96 18.50
CA ARG A 38 21.60 9.70 17.78
C ARG A 38 21.62 10.34 16.37
N LEU A 39 22.67 10.27 15.62
CA LEU A 39 22.87 10.75 14.25
C LEU A 39 21.57 11.21 13.51
N ARG A 40 21.04 12.39 13.86
CA ARG A 40 19.85 13.01 13.21
C ARG A 40 18.57 12.15 13.22
N GLY A 41 18.34 11.34 14.26
CA GLY A 41 17.11 10.59 14.44
C GLY A 41 17.01 9.25 13.68
N VAL A 42 18.11 8.74 13.12
CA VAL A 42 18.12 7.48 12.33
C VAL A 42 17.63 6.26 13.13
N LEU A 43 17.90 6.22 14.44
CA LEU A 43 17.47 5.10 15.32
C LEU A 43 16.07 5.27 15.90
N GLN A 44 15.35 6.35 15.57
CA GLN A 44 14.00 6.59 16.06
C GLN A 44 13.02 5.47 15.73
N PRO A 45 12.95 4.93 14.49
CA PRO A 45 12.02 3.87 14.15
C PRO A 45 12.23 2.60 14.99
N ILE A 46 13.48 2.26 15.28
CA ILE A 46 13.81 1.09 16.10
C ILE A 46 13.35 1.30 17.55
N GLY A 47 13.59 2.49 18.11
CA GLY A 47 13.11 2.84 19.45
C GLY A 47 11.59 2.80 19.57
N ASP A 48 10.88 3.32 18.56
CA ASP A 48 9.42 3.30 18.52
C ASP A 48 8.87 1.86 18.42
N ALA A 49 9.46 1.03 17.56
CA ALA A 49 9.09 -0.39 17.43
C ALA A 49 9.27 -1.16 18.74
N VAL A 50 10.42 -1.00 19.38
CA VAL A 50 10.71 -1.63 20.67
C VAL A 50 9.71 -1.21 21.73
N LYS A 51 9.42 0.10 21.84
CA LYS A 51 8.45 0.64 22.80
C LYS A 51 7.05 0.05 22.60
N LEU A 52 6.59 -0.08 21.37
CA LEU A 52 5.27 -0.62 21.05
C LEU A 52 5.20 -2.15 21.27
N LEU A 53 6.29 -2.89 21.02
CA LEU A 53 6.33 -4.33 21.24
C LEU A 53 6.28 -4.72 22.72
N PHE A 54 6.81 -3.87 23.61
CA PHE A 54 6.73 -4.08 25.07
C PHE A 54 5.42 -3.66 25.69
N LYS A 55 4.55 -2.96 24.92
CA LYS A 55 3.22 -2.57 25.41
C LYS A 55 2.31 -3.78 25.54
N SER A 56 1.55 -3.87 26.64
CA SER A 56 0.59 -4.94 26.91
C SER A 56 -0.52 -4.95 25.85
N ILE A 57 -0.99 -6.14 25.51
CA ILE A 57 -2.15 -6.35 24.62
C ILE A 57 -3.41 -6.33 25.49
N PHE A 58 -4.39 -5.53 25.09
CA PHE A 58 -5.70 -5.51 25.70
C PHE A 58 -6.68 -6.22 24.75
N LEU A 59 -7.47 -7.15 25.30
CA LEU A 59 -8.54 -7.84 24.57
C LEU A 59 -9.88 -7.25 25.01
N PRO A 60 -10.66 -6.65 24.11
CA PRO A 60 -12.01 -6.21 24.42
C PRO A 60 -12.91 -7.40 24.78
N SER A 61 -13.79 -7.22 25.77
CA SER A 61 -14.70 -8.28 26.25
C SER A 61 -15.67 -8.81 25.17
N SER A 62 -16.00 -7.98 24.18
CA SER A 62 -16.90 -8.31 23.06
C SER A 62 -16.18 -8.84 21.84
N SER A 63 -14.85 -9.05 21.89
CA SER A 63 -14.06 -9.45 20.74
C SER A 63 -14.03 -10.96 20.52
N ASN A 64 -13.93 -11.37 19.23
CA ASN A 64 -13.57 -12.74 18.89
C ASN A 64 -12.04 -12.88 18.93
N SER A 65 -11.53 -13.51 20.00
CA SER A 65 -10.10 -13.58 20.29
C SER A 65 -9.28 -14.23 19.16
N VAL A 66 -9.80 -15.27 18.52
CA VAL A 66 -9.07 -15.97 17.45
C VAL A 66 -8.85 -15.05 16.24
N LEU A 67 -9.91 -14.45 15.72
CA LEU A 67 -9.82 -13.54 14.58
C LEU A 67 -9.01 -12.28 14.92
N PHE A 68 -9.10 -11.81 16.16
CA PHE A 68 -8.37 -10.64 16.64
C PHE A 68 -6.85 -10.84 16.58
N PHE A 69 -6.35 -12.06 16.92
CA PHE A 69 -4.92 -12.34 16.82
C PHE A 69 -4.47 -12.76 15.42
N VAL A 70 -5.32 -13.46 14.67
CA VAL A 70 -4.97 -13.94 13.33
C VAL A 70 -4.91 -12.81 12.30
N SER A 71 -5.80 -11.81 12.40
CA SER A 71 -5.90 -10.74 11.39
C SER A 71 -4.62 -9.91 11.22
N PRO A 72 -3.92 -9.42 12.27
CA PRO A 72 -2.68 -8.66 12.06
C PRO A 72 -1.52 -9.53 11.56
N VAL A 73 -1.49 -10.81 11.95
CA VAL A 73 -0.47 -11.74 11.43
C VAL A 73 -0.71 -12.03 9.96
N ALA A 74 -1.97 -12.25 9.55
CA ALA A 74 -2.32 -12.47 8.16
C ALA A 74 -2.01 -11.24 7.28
N SER A 75 -2.31 -10.01 7.72
CA SER A 75 -1.98 -8.80 6.98
C SER A 75 -0.47 -8.68 6.72
N LEU A 76 0.33 -8.96 7.73
CA LEU A 76 1.79 -8.91 7.62
C LEU A 76 2.32 -10.02 6.71
N THR A 77 1.80 -11.24 6.79
CA THR A 77 2.24 -12.34 5.91
C THR A 77 1.95 -12.06 4.45
N PHE A 78 0.77 -11.51 4.11
CA PHE A 78 0.45 -11.15 2.73
C PHE A 78 1.32 -9.99 2.21
N SER A 79 1.57 -8.97 3.00
CA SER A 79 2.44 -7.86 2.57
C SER A 79 3.90 -8.29 2.37
N ILE A 80 4.43 -9.18 3.22
CA ILE A 80 5.76 -9.77 3.03
C ILE A 80 5.79 -10.64 1.78
N SER A 81 4.73 -11.42 1.52
CA SER A 81 4.65 -12.28 0.32
C SER A 81 4.68 -11.46 -0.98
N LEU A 82 4.01 -10.29 -1.01
CA LEU A 82 4.09 -9.34 -2.13
C LEU A 82 5.52 -8.85 -2.36
N PHE A 83 6.24 -8.52 -1.28
CA PHE A 83 7.62 -8.06 -1.36
C PHE A 83 8.57 -9.17 -1.85
N ILE A 84 8.43 -10.39 -1.33
CA ILE A 84 9.22 -11.56 -1.75
C ILE A 84 8.96 -11.90 -3.21
N LEU A 85 7.72 -11.83 -3.67
CA LEU A 85 7.35 -12.10 -5.05
C LEU A 85 8.09 -11.19 -6.02
N PHE A 86 8.21 -9.90 -5.71
CA PHE A 86 8.94 -8.97 -6.56
C PHE A 86 10.40 -9.42 -6.75
N PHE A 87 11.08 -9.79 -5.68
CA PHE A 87 12.47 -10.24 -5.74
C PHE A 87 12.61 -11.63 -6.40
N SER A 88 11.68 -12.56 -6.14
CA SER A 88 11.70 -13.90 -6.73
C SER A 88 11.47 -13.85 -8.25
N SER A 89 10.57 -13.01 -8.74
CA SER A 89 10.32 -12.86 -10.17
C SER A 89 11.55 -12.33 -10.92
N LYS A 90 12.35 -11.48 -10.28
CA LYS A 90 13.61 -10.97 -10.84
C LYS A 90 14.69 -12.04 -10.93
N PHE A 91 14.84 -12.87 -9.88
CA PHE A 91 15.91 -13.86 -9.80
C PHE A 91 15.53 -15.21 -10.41
N TRP A 92 14.28 -15.65 -10.20
CA TRP A 92 13.80 -16.98 -10.60
C TRP A 92 12.96 -16.97 -11.87
N ARG A 93 12.70 -15.77 -12.47
CA ARG A 93 11.87 -15.60 -13.68
C ARG A 93 10.54 -16.33 -13.59
N VAL A 94 9.83 -16.14 -12.47
CA VAL A 94 8.52 -16.76 -12.25
C VAL A 94 7.56 -16.28 -13.33
N PRO A 95 7.02 -17.18 -14.17
CA PRO A 95 6.00 -16.81 -15.15
C PRO A 95 4.72 -16.37 -14.43
N LEU A 96 3.93 -15.55 -15.11
CA LEU A 96 2.65 -15.05 -14.58
C LEU A 96 2.74 -14.27 -13.25
N SER A 97 3.90 -13.67 -12.97
CA SER A 97 4.16 -12.95 -11.71
C SER A 97 3.16 -11.82 -11.45
N VAL A 98 2.69 -11.14 -12.51
CA VAL A 98 1.70 -10.05 -12.38
C VAL A 98 0.33 -10.60 -11.96
N LEU A 99 -0.12 -11.72 -12.52
CA LEU A 99 -1.38 -12.34 -12.11
C LEU A 99 -1.32 -12.85 -10.67
N PHE A 100 -0.18 -13.41 -10.28
CA PHE A 100 0.03 -13.83 -8.90
C PHE A 100 0.09 -12.66 -7.93
N PHE A 101 0.70 -11.53 -8.34
CA PHE A 101 0.71 -10.29 -7.59
C PHE A 101 -0.72 -9.76 -7.37
N LEU A 102 -1.55 -9.74 -8.41
CA LEU A 102 -2.95 -9.34 -8.30
C LEU A 102 -3.74 -10.24 -7.35
N SER A 103 -3.55 -11.57 -7.42
CA SER A 103 -4.24 -12.48 -6.50
C SER A 103 -3.84 -12.29 -5.03
N LEU A 104 -2.59 -11.94 -4.75
CA LEU A 104 -2.15 -11.63 -3.39
C LEU A 104 -2.72 -10.31 -2.88
N ILE A 105 -2.85 -9.28 -3.73
CA ILE A 105 -3.50 -8.02 -3.35
C ILE A 105 -4.96 -8.28 -3.02
N ALA A 106 -5.70 -9.01 -3.86
CA ALA A 106 -7.09 -9.37 -3.62
C ALA A 106 -7.31 -10.05 -2.25
N ILE A 107 -6.43 -10.96 -1.88
CA ILE A 107 -6.51 -11.64 -0.59
C ILE A 107 -6.12 -10.70 0.56
N SER A 108 -5.21 -9.75 0.35
CA SER A 108 -4.73 -8.82 1.38
C SER A 108 -5.79 -7.85 1.91
N VAL A 109 -6.93 -7.74 1.22
CA VAL A 109 -8.08 -6.90 1.60
C VAL A 109 -8.84 -7.46 2.81
N PHE A 110 -8.86 -8.78 2.98
CA PHE A 110 -9.66 -9.44 4.02
C PHE A 110 -9.13 -9.26 5.46
N PRO A 111 -7.83 -9.31 5.76
CA PRO A 111 -7.34 -9.19 7.12
C PRO A 111 -7.76 -7.90 7.85
N PRO A 112 -7.68 -6.70 7.27
CA PRO A 112 -8.19 -5.49 7.93
C PRO A 112 -9.70 -5.51 8.15
N ALA A 113 -10.47 -6.13 7.25
CA ALA A 113 -11.89 -6.29 7.42
C ALA A 113 -12.25 -7.23 8.57
N PHE A 114 -11.56 -8.38 8.65
CA PHE A 114 -11.72 -9.32 9.77
C PHE A 114 -11.31 -8.68 11.11
N ALA A 115 -10.28 -7.82 11.11
CA ALA A 115 -9.90 -7.04 12.28
C ALA A 115 -11.05 -6.15 12.76
N GLY A 116 -11.69 -5.43 11.85
CA GLY A 116 -12.84 -4.58 12.15
C GLY A 116 -14.04 -5.38 12.73
N TRP A 117 -14.30 -6.57 12.22
CA TRP A 117 -15.37 -7.44 12.73
C TRP A 117 -15.02 -8.10 14.06
N ALA A 118 -13.76 -8.53 14.21
CA ALA A 118 -13.28 -9.24 15.39
C ALA A 118 -13.26 -8.38 16.65
N SER A 119 -13.01 -7.08 16.53
CA SER A 119 -12.92 -6.15 17.66
C SER A 119 -14.26 -5.88 18.37
N GLY A 120 -15.39 -6.13 17.71
CA GLY A 120 -16.73 -6.02 18.31
C GLY A 120 -17.28 -4.60 18.47
N SER A 121 -16.46 -3.54 18.31
CA SER A 121 -16.92 -2.16 18.41
C SER A 121 -17.64 -1.68 17.14
N PHE A 122 -18.60 -0.76 17.28
CA PHE A 122 -19.38 -0.25 16.16
C PHE A 122 -18.52 0.52 15.16
N TYR A 123 -17.63 1.36 15.64
CA TYR A 123 -16.73 2.16 14.78
C TYR A 123 -15.72 1.31 14.02
N SER A 124 -15.21 0.25 14.64
CA SER A 124 -14.28 -0.65 13.95
C SER A 124 -14.96 -1.47 12.84
N LYS A 125 -16.21 -1.90 13.05
CA LYS A 125 -17.00 -2.58 12.02
C LYS A 125 -17.26 -1.66 10.83
N LEU A 126 -17.61 -0.40 11.07
CA LEU A 126 -17.78 0.59 10.01
C LEU A 126 -16.47 0.88 9.27
N GLY A 127 -15.35 1.01 9.99
CA GLY A 127 -14.03 1.19 9.38
C GLY A 127 -13.63 0.01 8.49
N GLY A 128 -13.81 -1.21 8.98
CA GLY A 128 -13.53 -2.43 8.23
C GLY A 128 -14.41 -2.58 6.98
N SER A 129 -15.71 -2.26 7.05
CA SER A 129 -16.60 -2.31 5.89
C SER A 129 -16.27 -1.23 4.85
N ARG A 130 -15.93 -0.01 5.27
CA ARG A 130 -15.48 1.06 4.35
C ARG A 130 -14.19 0.68 3.64
N ASN A 131 -13.24 0.08 4.37
CA ASN A 131 -11.99 -0.43 3.79
C ASN A 131 -12.28 -1.47 2.69
N LEU A 132 -13.08 -2.49 2.99
CA LEU A 132 -13.48 -3.51 2.02
C LEU A 132 -14.07 -2.91 0.74
N VAL A 133 -15.02 -2.01 0.88
CA VAL A 133 -15.70 -1.41 -0.27
C VAL A 133 -14.74 -0.57 -1.11
N GLN A 134 -13.83 0.16 -0.47
CA GLN A 134 -12.82 0.96 -1.16
C GLN A 134 -11.87 0.07 -1.96
N THR A 135 -11.19 -0.86 -1.32
CA THR A 135 -10.16 -1.69 -1.94
C THR A 135 -10.72 -2.57 -3.05
N VAL A 136 -11.85 -3.27 -2.85
CA VAL A 136 -12.48 -4.09 -3.90
C VAL A 136 -12.85 -3.28 -5.15
N ARG A 137 -13.28 -2.04 -5.00
CA ARG A 137 -13.60 -1.17 -6.16
C ARG A 137 -12.35 -0.72 -6.91
N TYR A 138 -11.29 -0.36 -6.20
CA TYR A 138 -10.03 0.05 -6.83
C TYR A 138 -9.25 -1.13 -7.40
N GLU A 139 -9.44 -2.34 -6.89
CA GLU A 139 -8.87 -3.58 -7.41
C GLU A 139 -9.25 -3.83 -8.88
N ILE A 140 -10.50 -3.55 -9.27
CA ILE A 140 -10.96 -3.69 -10.66
C ILE A 140 -10.15 -2.75 -11.58
N THR A 141 -9.95 -1.50 -11.16
CA THR A 141 -9.16 -0.54 -11.93
C THR A 141 -7.68 -0.93 -11.96
N LEU A 142 -7.14 -1.41 -10.86
CA LEU A 142 -5.76 -1.90 -10.76
C LEU A 142 -5.51 -3.07 -11.71
N PHE A 143 -6.46 -4.02 -11.79
CA PHE A 143 -6.40 -5.13 -12.72
C PHE A 143 -6.26 -4.64 -14.17
N ILE A 144 -7.09 -3.70 -14.59
CA ILE A 144 -7.05 -3.12 -15.94
C ILE A 144 -5.71 -2.42 -16.19
N ILE A 145 -5.24 -1.60 -15.25
CA ILE A 145 -3.98 -0.84 -15.36
C ILE A 145 -2.77 -1.77 -15.49
N LEU A 146 -2.72 -2.87 -14.75
CA LEU A 146 -1.59 -3.81 -14.79
C LEU A 146 -1.63 -4.73 -16.01
N LEU A 147 -2.81 -5.07 -16.51
CA LEU A 147 -2.94 -5.85 -17.75
C LEU A 147 -2.59 -5.05 -19.00
N PHE A 148 -2.81 -3.75 -18.99
CA PHE A 148 -2.59 -2.90 -20.16
C PHE A 148 -1.14 -2.98 -20.71
N PRO A 149 -0.06 -2.78 -19.91
CA PRO A 149 1.30 -2.95 -20.39
C PRO A 149 1.62 -4.38 -20.82
N LEU A 150 1.02 -5.39 -20.17
CA LEU A 150 1.21 -6.79 -20.56
C LEU A 150 0.63 -7.09 -21.94
N TRP A 151 -0.54 -6.55 -22.22
CA TRP A 151 -1.22 -6.74 -23.48
C TRP A 151 -0.50 -6.01 -24.62
N VAL A 152 -0.08 -4.77 -24.40
CA VAL A 152 0.63 -3.95 -25.41
C VAL A 152 1.99 -4.56 -25.76
N PHE A 153 2.68 -5.20 -24.82
CA PHE A 153 4.03 -5.72 -25.03
C PHE A 153 4.12 -7.25 -25.10
N ASN A 154 3.01 -7.96 -25.03
CA ASN A 154 2.95 -9.43 -25.02
C ASN A 154 3.83 -10.10 -23.95
N TYR A 155 4.08 -9.42 -22.83
CA TYR A 155 4.87 -9.95 -21.71
C TYR A 155 4.03 -10.17 -20.47
N LEU A 156 4.01 -11.40 -19.96
CA LEU A 156 3.33 -11.78 -18.72
C LEU A 156 4.24 -11.73 -17.48
N THR A 157 5.35 -11.02 -17.55
CA THR A 157 6.30 -10.88 -16.44
C THR A 157 6.48 -9.41 -16.04
N ILE A 158 6.76 -9.17 -14.76
CA ILE A 158 6.99 -7.82 -14.21
C ILE A 158 8.21 -7.12 -14.85
N HIS A 159 9.09 -7.86 -15.53
CA HIS A 159 10.34 -7.37 -16.10
C HIS A 159 10.29 -7.12 -17.62
N SER A 160 9.17 -6.67 -18.16
CA SER A 160 9.11 -6.24 -19.56
C SER A 160 10.06 -5.02 -19.78
N LYS A 161 10.88 -5.09 -20.83
CA LYS A 161 11.87 -4.03 -21.15
C LYS A 161 11.27 -2.85 -21.93
N ALA A 162 10.00 -2.61 -21.85
CA ALA A 162 9.33 -1.61 -22.66
C ALA A 162 9.42 -0.20 -22.05
N THR A 163 9.91 0.75 -22.81
CA THR A 163 9.88 2.18 -22.52
C THR A 163 8.47 2.73 -22.73
N VAL A 164 7.61 2.53 -21.74
CA VAL A 164 6.17 2.83 -21.83
C VAL A 164 5.83 4.23 -21.36
N ALA A 165 6.74 4.86 -20.60
CA ALA A 165 6.46 6.09 -19.86
C ALA A 165 5.99 7.27 -20.73
N SER A 166 6.51 7.43 -21.96
CA SER A 166 6.17 8.57 -22.80
C SER A 166 4.79 8.47 -23.44
N PHE A 167 4.33 7.26 -23.78
CA PHE A 167 3.03 7.04 -24.44
C PHE A 167 1.89 6.78 -23.44
N MET A 168 2.19 6.50 -22.17
CA MET A 168 1.21 6.02 -21.20
C MET A 168 1.10 6.91 -19.95
N LEU A 169 1.31 8.21 -20.09
CA LEU A 169 1.24 9.14 -18.97
C LEU A 169 -0.10 9.03 -18.21
N ILE A 170 -1.20 8.82 -18.93
CA ILE A 170 -2.54 8.65 -18.35
C ILE A 170 -2.59 7.36 -17.50
N VAL A 171 -1.98 6.28 -17.98
CA VAL A 171 -1.94 4.99 -17.25
C VAL A 171 -1.08 5.10 -16.00
N VAL A 172 0.04 5.83 -16.07
CA VAL A 172 0.91 6.09 -14.92
C VAL A 172 0.20 6.94 -13.87
N ILE A 173 -0.52 7.99 -14.28
CA ILE A 173 -1.31 8.84 -13.36
C ILE A 173 -2.43 8.01 -12.72
N SER A 174 -3.15 7.21 -13.50
CA SER A 174 -4.21 6.36 -12.97
C SER A 174 -3.67 5.30 -12.00
N PHE A 175 -2.51 4.70 -12.30
CA PHE A 175 -1.82 3.79 -11.39
C PHE A 175 -1.49 4.45 -10.06
N PHE A 176 -0.98 5.69 -10.10
CA PHE A 176 -0.63 6.41 -8.88
C PHE A 176 -1.86 6.72 -8.01
N ILE A 177 -2.99 7.08 -8.61
CA ILE A 177 -4.26 7.29 -7.90
C ILE A 177 -4.72 5.98 -7.24
N VAL A 178 -4.70 4.88 -7.98
CA VAL A 178 -5.10 3.56 -7.48
C VAL A 178 -4.15 3.06 -6.38
N LEU A 179 -2.85 3.30 -6.50
CA LEU A 179 -1.86 2.98 -5.48
C LEU A 179 -2.20 3.67 -4.15
N LEU A 180 -2.53 4.96 -4.15
CA LEU A 180 -2.92 5.70 -2.96
C LEU A 180 -4.22 5.15 -2.35
N ALA A 181 -5.18 4.77 -3.17
CA ALA A 181 -6.46 4.25 -2.74
C ALA A 181 -6.36 2.84 -2.15
N GLU A 182 -5.56 1.97 -2.77
CA GLU A 182 -5.32 0.59 -2.32
C GLU A 182 -4.55 0.54 -1.01
N THR A 183 -3.60 1.47 -0.83
CA THR A 183 -2.81 1.56 0.40
C THR A 183 -3.48 2.39 1.51
N ASN A 184 -4.73 2.81 1.32
CA ASN A 184 -5.51 3.60 2.29
C ASN A 184 -4.77 4.84 2.81
N ARG A 185 -4.03 5.53 1.95
CA ARG A 185 -3.29 6.74 2.32
C ARG A 185 -4.01 8.01 1.89
N ALA A 186 -3.83 9.09 2.63
CA ALA A 186 -4.40 10.36 2.26
C ALA A 186 -4.02 10.73 0.80
N PRO A 187 -4.97 11.18 -0.03
CA PRO A 187 -6.32 11.68 0.27
C PRO A 187 -7.41 10.60 0.45
N PHE A 188 -7.10 9.30 0.26
CA PHE A 188 -8.04 8.18 0.23
C PHE A 188 -8.13 7.41 1.56
N ASP A 189 -7.70 7.99 2.67
CA ASP A 189 -7.69 7.39 4.01
C ASP A 189 -9.08 7.45 4.66
N LEU A 190 -9.99 6.59 4.22
CA LEU A 190 -11.33 6.46 4.76
C LEU A 190 -11.45 5.36 5.83
N ALA A 191 -10.58 4.38 5.77
CA ALA A 191 -10.56 3.24 6.69
C ALA A 191 -10.18 3.66 8.10
N GLU A 192 -9.23 4.60 8.23
CA GLU A 192 -8.75 5.12 9.50
C GLU A 192 -9.45 6.41 9.96
N GLY A 193 -10.12 7.12 9.07
CA GLY A 193 -10.95 8.31 9.27
C GLY A 193 -10.95 8.97 10.65
N GLU A 194 -9.81 9.45 11.15
CA GLU A 194 -9.66 9.94 12.54
C GLU A 194 -10.76 10.89 13.01
N ARG A 195 -11.29 11.73 12.12
CA ARG A 195 -12.37 12.68 12.46
C ARG A 195 -13.76 12.04 12.53
N GLU A 196 -13.95 10.90 11.85
CA GLU A 196 -15.26 10.23 11.75
C GLU A 196 -15.32 8.95 12.58
N LEU A 197 -14.22 8.18 12.58
CA LEU A 197 -14.16 6.81 13.12
C LEU A 197 -13.10 6.63 14.21
N VAL A 198 -12.47 7.72 14.68
CA VAL A 198 -11.36 7.75 15.65
C VAL A 198 -10.08 7.15 15.07
N SER A 199 -10.00 5.85 14.83
CA SER A 199 -8.92 5.15 14.11
C SER A 199 -9.47 3.96 13.30
N GLY A 200 -10.76 3.97 12.98
CA GLY A 200 -11.40 2.98 12.13
C GLY A 200 -11.25 1.55 12.63
N PHE A 201 -10.74 0.64 11.78
CA PHE A 201 -10.57 -0.77 12.16
C PHE A 201 -9.48 -0.99 13.23
N ASN A 202 -8.56 -0.03 13.41
CA ASN A 202 -7.47 -0.10 14.38
C ASN A 202 -7.83 0.37 15.80
N THR A 203 -9.08 0.84 16.06
CA THR A 203 -9.48 1.45 17.34
C THR A 203 -9.16 0.61 18.56
N GLU A 204 -9.45 -0.69 18.50
CA GLU A 204 -9.26 -1.61 19.60
C GLU A 204 -7.88 -2.30 19.60
N PHE A 205 -7.11 -2.13 18.53
CA PHE A 205 -5.78 -2.74 18.41
C PHE A 205 -4.73 -1.88 19.10
N GLY A 206 -4.10 -2.45 20.14
CA GLY A 206 -2.98 -1.82 20.85
C GLY A 206 -1.69 -2.66 20.79
N GLY A 207 -0.57 -2.04 21.12
CA GLY A 207 0.71 -2.71 21.25
C GLY A 207 1.13 -3.49 20.01
N ARG A 208 1.35 -4.80 20.17
CA ARG A 208 1.86 -5.68 19.11
C ARG A 208 0.96 -5.78 17.89
N GLY A 209 -0.37 -5.85 18.06
CA GLY A 209 -1.32 -5.96 16.95
C GLY A 209 -1.26 -4.73 16.03
N PHE A 210 -1.23 -3.55 16.62
CA PHE A 210 -1.08 -2.28 15.89
C PHE A 210 0.23 -2.23 15.09
N VAL A 211 1.35 -2.68 15.69
CA VAL A 211 2.66 -2.71 14.99
C VAL A 211 2.60 -3.59 13.75
N LEU A 212 1.96 -4.78 13.84
CA LEU A 212 1.88 -5.70 12.72
C LEU A 212 1.08 -5.11 11.55
N PHE A 213 -0.08 -4.47 11.82
CA PHE A 213 -0.84 -3.78 10.77
C PHE A 213 -0.04 -2.65 10.14
N PHE A 214 0.57 -1.82 10.96
CA PHE A 214 1.37 -0.70 10.50
C PHE A 214 2.54 -1.13 9.61
N LEU A 215 3.27 -2.20 10.01
CA LEU A 215 4.32 -2.79 9.18
C LEU A 215 3.77 -3.34 7.86
N ALA A 216 2.59 -3.98 7.90
CA ALA A 216 1.94 -4.52 6.72
C ALA A 216 1.58 -3.44 5.69
N GLU A 217 0.95 -2.34 6.14
CA GLU A 217 0.57 -1.21 5.28
C GLU A 217 1.79 -0.57 4.61
N TYR A 218 2.86 -0.31 5.38
CA TYR A 218 4.07 0.28 4.80
C TYR A 218 4.79 -0.66 3.84
N ALA A 219 4.81 -1.97 4.14
CA ALA A 219 5.36 -2.96 3.22
C ALA A 219 4.55 -3.03 1.91
N GLN A 220 3.22 -2.88 1.98
CA GLN A 220 2.35 -2.82 0.83
C GLN A 220 2.62 -1.58 -0.04
N ILE A 221 2.79 -0.39 0.55
CA ILE A 221 3.18 0.83 -0.18
C ILE A 221 4.48 0.62 -0.95
N ILE A 222 5.50 0.07 -0.28
CA ILE A 222 6.80 -0.17 -0.88
C ILE A 222 6.69 -1.18 -2.04
N SER A 223 5.95 -2.28 -1.85
CA SER A 223 5.77 -3.29 -2.89
C SER A 223 5.02 -2.74 -4.11
N MET A 224 3.99 -1.93 -3.92
CA MET A 224 3.26 -1.27 -5.01
C MET A 224 4.15 -0.28 -5.79
N CYS A 225 4.95 0.52 -5.11
CA CYS A 225 5.91 1.42 -5.76
C CYS A 225 6.98 0.65 -6.55
N LEU A 226 7.45 -0.50 -6.05
CA LEU A 226 8.39 -1.37 -6.75
C LEU A 226 7.79 -1.93 -8.05
N VAL A 227 6.55 -2.42 -7.99
CA VAL A 227 5.84 -2.94 -9.16
C VAL A 227 5.61 -1.83 -10.19
N GLY A 228 5.12 -0.67 -9.76
CA GLY A 228 4.94 0.48 -10.66
C GLY A 228 6.23 0.92 -11.34
N SER A 229 7.33 0.99 -10.59
CA SER A 229 8.63 1.36 -11.16
C SER A 229 9.15 0.34 -12.18
N SER A 230 8.92 -0.95 -11.96
CA SER A 230 9.36 -2.01 -12.87
C SER A 230 8.51 -2.13 -14.14
N LEU A 231 7.21 -1.85 -14.05
CA LEU A 231 6.29 -1.95 -15.20
C LEU A 231 6.34 -0.73 -16.11
N PHE A 232 6.35 0.47 -15.55
CA PHE A 232 6.19 1.70 -16.32
C PHE A 232 7.51 2.38 -16.69
N PHE A 233 8.59 2.12 -15.94
CA PHE A 233 9.87 2.82 -16.10
C PHE A 233 11.05 1.89 -16.41
N CYS A 234 10.82 0.77 -17.08
CA CYS A 234 11.89 -0.19 -17.42
C CYS A 234 13.06 0.37 -18.23
N GLY A 235 12.89 1.48 -18.95
CA GLY A 235 13.95 2.15 -19.72
C GLY A 235 14.83 3.07 -18.89
N TYR A 236 14.43 3.45 -17.69
CA TYR A 236 15.15 4.30 -16.76
C TYR A 236 15.73 3.46 -15.61
N PRO A 237 16.69 3.99 -14.84
CA PRO A 237 17.14 3.28 -13.65
C PRO A 237 15.95 3.08 -12.70
N VAL A 238 15.49 1.84 -12.61
CA VAL A 238 14.32 1.42 -11.80
C VAL A 238 14.42 1.94 -10.36
N PHE A 239 15.63 2.10 -9.87
CA PHE A 239 15.91 2.65 -8.54
C PHE A 239 15.45 4.11 -8.41
N PHE A 240 15.70 4.92 -9.42
CA PHE A 240 15.32 6.33 -9.42
C PHE A 240 13.79 6.49 -9.48
N SER A 241 13.12 5.77 -10.37
CA SER A 241 11.65 5.79 -10.47
C SER A 241 10.95 5.25 -9.23
N PHE A 242 11.54 4.27 -8.55
CA PHE A 242 11.06 3.77 -7.26
C PHE A 242 11.11 4.86 -6.18
N PHE A 243 12.25 5.54 -6.01
CA PHE A 243 12.36 6.61 -5.02
C PHE A 243 11.47 7.81 -5.34
N THR A 244 11.33 8.19 -6.60
CA THR A 244 10.40 9.26 -6.99
C THR A 244 8.95 8.89 -6.66
N GLY A 245 8.53 7.63 -6.88
CA GLY A 245 7.21 7.13 -6.49
C GLY A 245 6.97 7.25 -4.98
N LEU A 246 7.91 6.81 -4.16
CA LEU A 246 7.81 6.92 -2.69
C LEU A 246 7.71 8.38 -2.22
N ILE A 247 8.52 9.27 -2.79
CA ILE A 247 8.48 10.69 -2.44
C ILE A 247 7.15 11.33 -2.87
N LEU A 248 6.62 10.98 -4.04
CA LEU A 248 5.32 11.47 -4.51
C LEU A 248 4.19 11.06 -3.57
N VAL A 249 4.17 9.81 -3.06
CA VAL A 249 3.19 9.37 -2.06
C VAL A 249 3.24 10.23 -0.79
N LEU A 250 4.44 10.61 -0.34
CA LEU A 250 4.60 11.47 0.84
C LEU A 250 4.17 12.91 0.58
N LEU A 251 4.48 13.45 -0.60
CA LEU A 251 4.08 14.81 -0.98
C LEU A 251 2.57 14.93 -1.16
N THR A 252 1.91 13.95 -1.76
CA THR A 252 0.44 13.96 -1.90
C THR A 252 -0.24 13.94 -0.54
N ARG A 253 0.26 13.15 0.41
CA ARG A 253 -0.23 13.15 1.80
C ARG A 253 -0.13 14.52 2.47
N SER A 254 0.92 15.28 2.19
CA SER A 254 1.12 16.60 2.78
C SER A 254 0.33 17.72 2.11
N ALA A 255 0.04 17.57 0.80
CA ALA A 255 -0.55 18.64 -0.01
C ALA A 255 -2.09 18.54 -0.10
N TRP A 256 -2.65 17.32 -0.11
CA TRP A 256 -4.05 17.12 -0.41
C TRP A 256 -4.87 16.78 0.84
N PRO A 257 -6.05 17.44 1.00
CA PRO A 257 -6.98 17.09 2.06
C PRO A 257 -7.64 15.73 1.76
N ARG A 258 -8.21 15.12 2.79
CA ARG A 258 -8.97 13.87 2.67
C ARG A 258 -10.23 14.09 1.81
N LEU A 259 -10.50 13.16 0.90
CA LEU A 259 -11.70 13.16 0.08
C LEU A 259 -12.86 12.49 0.82
N ARG A 260 -14.08 12.91 0.48
CA ARG A 260 -15.30 12.28 0.99
C ARG A 260 -15.55 10.94 0.29
N TYR A 261 -16.14 9.99 1.01
CA TYR A 261 -16.42 8.63 0.53
C TYR A 261 -17.19 8.61 -0.81
N ASP A 262 -18.25 9.45 -0.93
CA ASP A 262 -19.03 9.53 -2.16
C ASP A 262 -18.21 9.99 -3.37
N ALA A 263 -17.32 10.98 -3.15
CA ALA A 263 -16.45 11.50 -4.20
C ALA A 263 -15.47 10.43 -4.72
N LEU A 264 -14.98 9.56 -3.82
CA LEU A 264 -14.10 8.45 -4.23
C LEU A 264 -14.79 7.47 -5.17
N ILE A 265 -16.04 7.13 -4.88
CA ILE A 265 -16.82 6.23 -5.72
C ILE A 265 -17.05 6.84 -7.09
N ILE A 266 -17.39 8.12 -7.13
CA ILE A 266 -17.62 8.86 -8.38
C ILE A 266 -16.34 8.87 -9.23
N ILE A 267 -15.17 9.15 -8.66
CA ILE A 267 -13.89 9.18 -9.40
C ILE A 267 -13.62 7.85 -10.13
N ILE A 268 -13.90 6.71 -9.50
CA ILE A 268 -13.69 5.40 -10.14
C ILE A 268 -14.59 5.24 -11.36
N TRP A 269 -15.89 5.43 -11.16
CA TRP A 269 -16.88 5.10 -12.19
C TRP A 269 -16.98 6.12 -13.32
N THR A 270 -16.77 7.40 -13.04
CA THR A 270 -16.92 8.47 -14.04
C THR A 270 -15.60 8.86 -14.71
N ALA A 271 -14.47 8.69 -14.02
CA ALA A 271 -13.18 9.10 -14.57
C ALA A 271 -12.27 7.88 -14.90
N LEU A 272 -11.91 7.07 -13.91
CA LEU A 272 -10.87 6.05 -14.11
C LEU A 272 -11.29 4.91 -15.03
N LEU A 273 -12.44 4.29 -14.80
CA LEU A 273 -12.88 3.15 -15.61
C LEU A 273 -13.16 3.53 -17.07
N PRO A 274 -13.89 4.61 -17.39
CA PRO A 274 -14.13 4.97 -18.79
C PRO A 274 -12.86 5.35 -19.55
N THR A 275 -11.95 6.10 -18.92
CA THR A 275 -10.69 6.49 -19.57
C THR A 275 -9.79 5.31 -19.85
N LEU A 276 -9.66 4.35 -18.92
CA LEU A 276 -8.87 3.15 -19.13
C LEU A 276 -9.47 2.23 -20.19
N ASN A 277 -10.79 2.05 -20.19
CA ASN A 277 -11.47 1.27 -21.22
C ASN A 277 -11.34 1.90 -22.60
N ALA A 278 -11.48 3.23 -22.72
CA ALA A 278 -11.27 3.95 -23.97
C ALA A 278 -9.83 3.75 -24.49
N LEU A 279 -8.83 3.78 -23.62
CA LEU A 279 -7.45 3.49 -24.01
C LEU A 279 -7.27 2.06 -24.53
N ILE A 280 -7.83 1.05 -23.86
CA ILE A 280 -7.78 -0.34 -24.33
C ILE A 280 -8.40 -0.46 -25.71
N ILE A 281 -9.62 0.08 -25.91
CA ILE A 281 -10.31 0.05 -27.19
C ILE A 281 -9.46 0.72 -28.27
N PHE A 282 -8.90 1.89 -28.00
CA PHE A 282 -8.04 2.60 -28.95
C PHE A 282 -6.85 1.74 -29.41
N PHE A 283 -6.17 1.05 -28.48
CA PHE A 283 -5.05 0.19 -28.83
C PHE A 283 -5.44 -1.16 -29.46
N VAL A 284 -6.68 -1.63 -29.28
CA VAL A 284 -7.20 -2.82 -29.99
C VAL A 284 -7.44 -2.54 -31.47
N PHE A 285 -7.83 -1.30 -31.78
CA PHE A 285 -8.12 -0.89 -33.17
C PHE A 285 -6.94 -0.26 -33.92
N LEU A 286 -5.83 -0.03 -33.26
CA LEU A 286 -4.55 0.36 -33.85
C LEU A 286 -3.75 -0.86 -34.29
#